data_14469ea5b76dcecda0ef947563081bb9
#
_entry.id   14469ea5b76dcecda0ef947563081bb9
#
_cell.length_a   1.000
_cell.length_b   1.000
_cell.length_c   1.000
_cell.angle_alpha   90.00
_cell.angle_beta   90.00
_cell.angle_gamma   90.00
#
_symmetry.space_group_name_H-M   'P 1'
#
loop_
_entity.id
_entity.type
_entity.pdbx_description
1 polymer ?
#
loop_
_entity_poly.entity_id
_entity_poly.type
_entity_poly.pdbx_seq_one_letter_code
_entity_poly.pdbx_strand_id
1 'polypeptide(L)'
;MAYVVGEACVKCKYTDCVAVCPVDCFYEGENSLVINPDECIHCGACEPECPTNAIYDEDDLPAKWAPFKELNAIFSGAKAPGDVDRAGFPKAVLKVLDEGSFKVWPNINAQKPALEGADAEAKREGKLEEFDPHGV
;
A
#
# COMPACT_ATOMS: atom_id res chain seq x y z
N MET A 1 6.53 12.07 9.16
CA MET A 1 7.23 11.36 8.08
C MET A 1 6.94 9.87 8.20
N ALA A 2 6.82 9.19 7.07
CA ALA A 2 6.43 7.79 7.04
C ALA A 2 6.97 7.10 5.80
N TYR A 3 6.92 5.77 5.79
CA TYR A 3 7.17 4.97 4.60
C TYR A 3 5.88 4.73 3.85
N VAL A 4 5.98 4.51 2.54
CA VAL A 4 4.85 4.31 1.63
C VAL A 4 5.06 3.01 0.88
N VAL A 5 4.02 2.17 0.80
CA VAL A 5 4.02 0.98 -0.04
C VAL A 5 3.56 1.38 -1.44
N GLY A 6 4.41 1.17 -2.42
CA GLY A 6 4.16 1.58 -3.80
C GLY A 6 3.69 0.46 -4.72
N GLU A 7 3.75 0.75 -6.01
CA GLU A 7 3.20 -0.10 -7.07
C GLU A 7 3.75 -1.52 -7.10
N ALA A 8 5.03 -1.71 -6.76
CA ALA A 8 5.64 -3.03 -6.85
C ALA A 8 4.96 -4.08 -5.95
N CYS A 9 4.26 -3.65 -4.89
CA CYS A 9 3.50 -4.55 -4.01
C CYS A 9 2.23 -5.09 -4.68
N VAL A 10 1.68 -4.37 -5.64
CA VAL A 10 0.43 -4.77 -6.31
C VAL A 10 0.61 -6.15 -6.97
N LYS A 11 -0.29 -7.08 -6.65
CA LYS A 11 -0.28 -8.48 -7.07
C LYS A 11 0.87 -9.33 -6.52
N CYS A 12 1.74 -8.77 -5.71
CA CYS A 12 2.79 -9.52 -5.02
C CYS A 12 2.43 -9.81 -3.57
N LYS A 13 2.14 -8.75 -2.84
CA LYS A 13 1.73 -8.81 -1.44
C LYS A 13 2.63 -9.72 -0.59
N TYR A 14 3.94 -9.51 -0.69
CA TYR A 14 4.88 -10.10 0.25
C TYR A 14 4.66 -9.43 1.61
N THR A 15 4.65 -10.22 2.66
CA THR A 15 4.38 -9.72 4.01
C THR A 15 5.61 -9.77 4.92
N ASP A 16 6.79 -9.95 4.35
CA ASP A 16 8.05 -9.97 5.11
C ASP A 16 8.24 -8.65 5.89
N CYS A 17 7.80 -7.54 5.30
CA CYS A 17 7.86 -6.22 5.93
C CYS A 17 6.95 -6.11 7.16
N VAL A 18 5.82 -6.79 7.14
CA VAL A 18 4.85 -6.76 8.26
C VAL A 18 5.45 -7.35 9.52
N ALA A 19 6.20 -8.45 9.37
CA ALA A 19 6.79 -9.17 10.50
C ALA A 19 7.80 -8.34 11.29
N VAL A 20 8.42 -7.34 10.67
CA VAL A 20 9.45 -6.51 11.30
C VAL A 20 8.94 -5.14 11.79
N CYS A 21 7.67 -4.81 11.52
CA CYS A 21 7.11 -3.53 11.94
C CYS A 21 6.86 -3.52 13.45
N PRO A 22 7.53 -2.64 14.23
CA PRO A 22 7.36 -2.63 15.69
C PRO A 22 6.06 -1.99 16.18
N VAL A 23 5.34 -1.31 15.29
CA VAL A 23 4.11 -0.56 15.64
C VAL A 23 2.88 -1.06 14.89
N ASP A 24 3.00 -2.16 14.14
CA ASP A 24 1.88 -2.79 13.43
C ASP A 24 1.07 -1.80 12.57
N CYS A 25 1.75 -1.00 11.77
CA CYS A 25 1.12 0.05 10.97
C CYS A 25 0.74 -0.36 9.54
N PHE A 26 0.77 -1.65 9.22
CA PHE A 26 0.36 -2.19 7.92
C PHE A 26 -1.12 -2.56 7.90
N TYR A 27 -1.76 -2.34 6.75
CA TYR A 27 -3.15 -2.69 6.50
C TYR A 27 -3.24 -3.49 5.21
N GLU A 28 -4.12 -4.49 5.18
CA GLU A 28 -4.12 -5.52 4.15
C GLU A 28 -5.28 -5.40 3.18
N GLY A 29 -4.97 -5.18 1.88
CA GLY A 29 -5.91 -5.30 0.79
C GLY A 29 -5.83 -6.66 0.11
N GLU A 30 -6.71 -6.90 -0.86
CA GLU A 30 -6.76 -8.16 -1.60
C GLU A 30 -5.45 -8.46 -2.34
N ASN A 31 -4.82 -7.44 -2.94
CA ASN A 31 -3.60 -7.66 -3.73
C ASN A 31 -2.46 -6.70 -3.40
N SER A 32 -2.55 -5.96 -2.31
CA SER A 32 -1.50 -5.03 -1.89
C SER A 32 -1.56 -4.76 -0.40
N LEU A 33 -0.55 -4.08 0.12
CA LEU A 33 -0.49 -3.59 1.49
C LEU A 33 -0.38 -2.07 1.47
N VAL A 34 -0.78 -1.42 2.56
CA VAL A 34 -0.55 0.00 2.77
C VAL A 34 -0.03 0.24 4.18
N ILE A 35 0.66 1.36 4.37
CA ILE A 35 1.19 1.80 5.66
C ILE A 35 0.38 3.00 6.13
N ASN A 36 -0.05 2.99 7.41
CA ASN A 36 -0.68 4.15 8.02
C ASN A 36 0.40 5.18 8.37
N PRO A 37 0.40 6.36 7.73
CA PRO A 37 1.44 7.36 7.95
C PRO A 37 1.42 7.96 9.35
N ASP A 38 0.30 7.93 10.04
CA ASP A 38 0.20 8.45 11.42
C ASP A 38 0.72 7.45 12.45
N GLU A 39 0.66 6.17 12.16
CA GLU A 39 1.15 5.10 13.04
C GLU A 39 2.61 4.75 12.79
N CYS A 40 3.10 4.97 11.58
CA CYS A 40 4.48 4.68 11.20
C CYS A 40 5.45 5.60 11.94
N ILE A 41 6.43 5.00 12.62
CA ILE A 41 7.44 5.76 13.38
C ILE A 41 8.70 6.06 12.57
N HIS A 42 8.68 5.80 11.27
CA HIS A 42 9.81 6.08 10.37
C HIS A 42 11.11 5.35 10.75
N CYS A 43 11.00 4.14 11.29
CA CYS A 43 12.18 3.38 11.74
C CYS A 43 12.99 2.71 10.61
N GLY A 44 12.38 2.54 9.43
CA GLY A 44 13.05 1.98 8.25
C GLY A 44 13.26 0.48 8.25
N ALA A 45 12.74 -0.25 9.23
CA ALA A 45 12.96 -1.70 9.33
C ALA A 45 12.30 -2.48 8.18
N CYS A 46 11.16 -2.00 7.68
CA CYS A 46 10.39 -2.69 6.63
C CYS A 46 10.99 -2.55 5.23
N GLU A 47 11.63 -1.43 4.94
CA GLU A 47 12.14 -1.15 3.59
C GLU A 47 13.07 -2.24 3.05
N PRO A 48 14.13 -2.66 3.78
CA PRO A 48 15.03 -3.69 3.27
C PRO A 48 14.41 -5.08 3.25
N GLU A 49 13.33 -5.31 3.96
CA GLU A 49 12.67 -6.61 4.02
C GLU A 49 11.71 -6.85 2.84
N CYS A 50 11.38 -5.82 2.08
CA CYS A 50 10.49 -5.97 0.92
C CYS A 50 11.26 -6.56 -0.27
N PRO A 51 10.91 -7.79 -0.72
CA PRO A 51 11.64 -8.43 -1.81
C PRO A 51 11.51 -7.72 -3.16
N THR A 52 10.49 -6.87 -3.31
CA THR A 52 10.19 -6.18 -4.57
C THR A 52 10.62 -4.73 -4.56
N ASN A 53 11.20 -4.24 -3.47
CA ASN A 53 11.55 -2.83 -3.30
C ASN A 53 10.34 -1.91 -3.48
N ALA A 54 9.21 -2.30 -2.91
CA ALA A 54 7.96 -1.53 -3.02
C ALA A 54 7.87 -0.40 -1.99
N ILE A 55 8.69 -0.43 -0.95
CA ILE A 55 8.59 0.49 0.18
C ILE A 55 9.65 1.57 0.07
N TYR A 56 9.22 2.82 0.15
CA TYR A 56 10.08 4.00 0.09
C TYR A 56 9.70 4.98 1.20
N ASP A 57 10.69 5.74 1.68
CA ASP A 57 10.42 6.96 2.44
C ASP A 57 9.54 7.87 1.57
N GLU A 58 8.54 8.53 2.17
CA GLU A 58 7.63 9.37 1.39
C GLU A 58 8.35 10.47 0.60
N ASP A 59 9.50 10.92 1.07
CA ASP A 59 10.31 11.93 0.38
C ASP A 59 11.10 11.36 -0.80
N ASP A 60 11.31 10.04 -0.82
CA ASP A 60 12.07 9.34 -1.87
C ASP A 60 11.18 8.57 -2.83
N LEU A 61 9.86 8.63 -2.65
CA LEU A 61 8.91 7.91 -3.50
C LEU A 61 9.04 8.37 -4.95
N PRO A 62 9.22 7.43 -5.91
CA PRO A 62 9.29 7.81 -7.32
C PRO A 62 8.09 8.64 -7.77
N ALA A 63 8.31 9.64 -8.60
CA ALA A 63 7.24 10.52 -9.08
C ALA A 63 6.09 9.76 -9.74
N LYS A 64 6.40 8.68 -10.47
CA LYS A 64 5.40 7.81 -11.11
C LYS A 64 4.52 7.06 -10.10
N TRP A 65 4.95 7.00 -8.84
CA TRP A 65 4.22 6.34 -7.76
C TRP A 65 3.57 7.34 -6.79
N ALA A 66 3.57 8.62 -7.12
CA ALA A 66 3.04 9.68 -6.25
C ALA A 66 1.63 9.40 -5.71
N PRO A 67 0.68 8.82 -6.49
CA PRO A 67 -0.66 8.52 -5.97
C PRO A 67 -0.67 7.54 -4.80
N PHE A 68 0.35 6.70 -4.65
CA PHE A 68 0.39 5.71 -3.57
C PHE A 68 0.50 6.34 -2.19
N LYS A 69 1.07 7.54 -2.07
CA LYS A 69 1.11 8.25 -0.80
C LYS A 69 -0.31 8.46 -0.25
N GLU A 70 -1.20 8.96 -1.10
CA GLU A 70 -2.60 9.20 -0.72
C GLU A 70 -3.37 7.88 -0.57
N LEU A 71 -3.11 6.89 -1.42
CA LEU A 71 -3.73 5.57 -1.31
C LEU A 71 -3.40 4.91 0.03
N ASN A 72 -2.14 4.99 0.45
CA ASN A 72 -1.74 4.47 1.77
C ASN A 72 -2.49 5.20 2.89
N ALA A 73 -2.63 6.50 2.79
CA ALA A 73 -3.29 7.30 3.83
C ALA A 73 -4.78 6.96 3.98
N ILE A 74 -5.52 6.83 2.87
CA ILE A 74 -6.96 6.58 2.96
C ILE A 74 -7.29 5.12 3.30
N PHE A 75 -6.61 4.15 2.69
CA PHE A 75 -6.93 2.73 2.94
C PHE A 75 -6.47 2.25 4.31
N SER A 76 -5.53 2.93 4.95
CA SER A 76 -5.13 2.65 6.32
C SER A 76 -5.94 3.42 7.37
N GLY A 77 -6.83 4.31 6.94
CA GLY A 77 -7.67 5.09 7.84
C GLY A 77 -7.02 6.35 8.40
N ALA A 78 -5.81 6.71 7.96
CA ALA A 78 -5.13 7.92 8.44
C ALA A 78 -5.81 9.21 7.96
N LYS A 79 -6.42 9.17 6.77
CA LYS A 79 -7.15 10.31 6.21
C LYS A 79 -8.47 9.85 5.62
N ALA A 80 -9.45 10.75 5.62
CA ALA A 80 -10.72 10.51 4.92
C ALA A 80 -10.52 10.68 3.41
N PRO A 81 -11.26 9.93 2.58
CA PRO A 81 -11.15 10.05 1.11
C PRO A 81 -11.41 11.47 0.58
N GLY A 82 -12.22 12.26 1.28
CA GLY A 82 -12.51 13.64 0.90
C GLY A 82 -11.38 14.62 1.18
N ASP A 83 -10.37 14.20 1.97
CA ASP A 83 -9.27 15.07 2.41
C ASP A 83 -8.01 14.89 1.57
N VAL A 84 -8.05 14.09 0.52
CA VAL A 84 -6.88 13.79 -0.33
C VAL A 84 -7.14 14.20 -1.78
N ASP A 85 -6.04 14.46 -2.50
CA ASP A 85 -6.09 14.70 -3.94
C ASP A 85 -6.21 13.35 -4.66
N ARG A 86 -7.24 13.21 -5.50
CA ARG A 86 -7.52 12.00 -6.25
C ARG A 86 -6.77 11.90 -7.57
N ALA A 87 -5.95 12.90 -7.91
CA ALA A 87 -5.21 12.90 -9.16
C ALA A 87 -4.32 11.66 -9.28
N GLY A 88 -4.44 10.96 -10.40
CA GLY A 88 -3.67 9.77 -10.68
C GLY A 88 -4.18 8.48 -10.04
N PHE A 89 -5.28 8.52 -9.31
CA PHE A 89 -5.85 7.31 -8.70
C PHE A 89 -6.33 6.33 -9.78
N PRO A 90 -6.17 5.00 -9.53
CA PRO A 90 -6.73 3.97 -10.42
C PRO A 90 -8.24 4.13 -10.57
N LYS A 91 -8.77 3.75 -11.73
CA LYS A 91 -10.21 3.81 -11.99
C LYS A 91 -11.02 3.01 -10.98
N ALA A 92 -10.52 1.86 -10.56
CA ALA A 92 -11.19 1.01 -9.56
C ALA A 92 -11.34 1.74 -8.22
N VAL A 93 -10.34 2.51 -7.80
CA VAL A 93 -10.39 3.31 -6.58
C VAL A 93 -11.41 4.43 -6.72
N LEU A 94 -11.37 5.17 -7.82
CA LEU A 94 -12.32 6.25 -8.08
C LEU A 94 -13.76 5.74 -8.07
N LYS A 95 -14.00 4.57 -8.65
CA LYS A 95 -15.32 3.94 -8.66
C LYS A 95 -15.82 3.65 -7.24
N VAL A 96 -14.97 3.07 -6.40
CA VAL A 96 -15.32 2.77 -5.00
C VAL A 96 -15.64 4.05 -4.23
N LEU A 97 -14.88 5.12 -4.43
CA LEU A 97 -15.12 6.40 -3.79
C LEU A 97 -16.43 7.04 -4.25
N ASP A 98 -16.71 7.00 -5.55
CA ASP A 98 -17.92 7.60 -6.13
C ASP A 98 -19.20 6.84 -5.73
N GLU A 99 -19.10 5.52 -5.58
CA GLU A 99 -20.23 4.68 -5.18
C GLU A 99 -20.48 4.70 -3.66
N GLY A 100 -19.55 5.26 -2.89
CA GLY A 100 -19.64 5.26 -1.43
C GLY A 100 -19.40 3.90 -0.80
N SER A 101 -18.77 2.97 -1.53
CA SER A 101 -18.43 1.63 -1.03
C SER A 101 -17.03 1.54 -0.43
N PHE A 102 -16.34 2.66 -0.31
CA PHE A 102 -15.02 2.73 0.30
C PHE A 102 -15.02 2.21 1.74
N LYS A 103 -14.03 1.38 2.06
CA LYS A 103 -13.80 0.90 3.43
C LYS A 103 -12.31 0.88 3.74
N VAL A 104 -11.96 1.22 4.97
CA VAL A 104 -10.60 1.07 5.48
C VAL A 104 -10.25 -0.42 5.52
N TRP A 105 -9.03 -0.75 5.14
CA TRP A 105 -8.56 -2.14 5.14
C TRP A 105 -8.27 -2.61 6.57
N PRO A 106 -8.36 -3.93 6.82
CA PRO A 106 -8.01 -4.47 8.14
C PRO A 106 -6.51 -4.40 8.40
N ASN A 107 -6.16 -4.23 9.67
CA ASN A 107 -4.78 -4.27 10.13
C ASN A 107 -4.21 -5.68 9.97
N ILE A 108 -2.94 -5.76 9.58
CA ILE A 108 -2.19 -7.02 9.50
C ILE A 108 -0.93 -6.89 10.36
N ASN A 109 -0.67 -7.89 11.19
CA ASN A 109 0.49 -7.92 12.07
C ASN A 109 1.22 -9.26 12.06
N ALA A 110 0.89 -10.12 11.12
CA ALA A 110 1.52 -11.44 10.97
C ALA A 110 1.89 -11.69 9.51
N GLN A 111 3.02 -12.37 9.33
CA GLN A 111 3.49 -12.73 8.00
C GLN A 111 2.58 -13.79 7.37
N LYS A 112 2.29 -13.62 6.09
CA LYS A 112 1.51 -14.57 5.28
C LYS A 112 2.27 -14.90 4.01
N PRO A 113 1.94 -16.02 3.32
CA PRO A 113 2.52 -16.30 2.01
C PRO A 113 2.20 -15.19 1.00
N ALA A 114 3.15 -14.89 0.09
CA ALA A 114 2.89 -14.00 -1.02
C ALA A 114 1.80 -14.57 -1.94
N LEU A 115 1.20 -13.70 -2.74
CA LEU A 115 0.20 -14.13 -3.70
C LEU A 115 0.82 -15.06 -4.74
N GLU A 116 0.02 -15.98 -5.28
CA GLU A 116 0.44 -16.85 -6.35
C GLU A 116 0.92 -16.03 -7.56
N GLY A 117 2.08 -16.38 -8.10
CA GLY A 117 2.66 -15.63 -9.21
C GLY A 117 3.38 -14.34 -8.83
N ALA A 118 3.59 -14.09 -7.53
CA ALA A 118 4.21 -12.87 -7.05
C ALA A 118 5.59 -12.60 -7.68
N ASP A 119 6.41 -13.63 -7.86
CA ASP A 119 7.75 -13.46 -8.44
C ASP A 119 7.71 -12.90 -9.86
N ALA A 120 6.74 -13.31 -10.68
CA ALA A 120 6.56 -12.77 -12.02
C ALA A 120 6.01 -11.34 -11.96
N GLU A 121 5.05 -11.09 -11.07
CA GLU A 121 4.45 -9.77 -10.90
C GLU A 121 5.46 -8.74 -10.35
N ALA A 122 6.40 -9.15 -9.54
CA ALA A 122 7.44 -8.28 -8.98
C ALA A 122 8.29 -7.60 -10.06
N LYS A 123 8.39 -8.22 -11.23
CA LYS A 123 9.20 -7.70 -12.36
C LYS A 123 8.39 -6.82 -13.32
N ARG A 124 7.08 -6.72 -13.11
CA ARG A 124 6.21 -5.92 -13.98
C ARG A 124 6.17 -4.48 -13.51
N GLU A 125 6.05 -3.57 -14.46
CA GLU A 125 5.81 -2.15 -14.20
C GLU A 125 4.40 -1.77 -14.67
N GLY A 126 3.92 -0.59 -14.27
CA GLY A 126 2.63 -0.09 -14.71
C GLY A 126 1.43 -0.81 -14.11
N LYS A 127 1.55 -1.28 -12.87
CA LYS A 127 0.49 -2.03 -12.18
C LYS A 127 -0.51 -1.15 -11.43
N LEU A 128 -0.39 0.16 -11.51
CA LEU A 128 -1.25 1.07 -10.73
C LEU A 128 -2.73 0.79 -10.96
N GLU A 129 -3.16 0.60 -12.22
CA GLU A 129 -4.56 0.33 -12.56
C GLU A 129 -5.03 -1.06 -12.12
N GLU A 130 -4.10 -1.92 -11.71
CA GLU A 130 -4.41 -3.26 -11.21
C GLU A 130 -4.57 -3.29 -9.68
N PHE A 131 -4.37 -2.15 -9.02
CA PHE A 131 -4.55 -2.02 -7.58
C PHE A 131 -6.01 -2.31 -7.22
N ASP A 132 -6.22 -3.30 -6.34
CA ASP A 132 -7.56 -3.67 -5.89
C ASP A 132 -7.91 -2.83 -4.65
N PRO A 133 -8.99 -2.03 -4.71
CA PRO A 133 -9.37 -1.17 -3.58
C PRO A 133 -10.06 -1.91 -2.43
N HIS A 134 -10.29 -3.21 -2.56
CA HIS A 134 -11.01 -3.97 -1.55
C HIS A 134 -10.04 -4.55 -0.52
N GLY A 135 -10.42 -4.48 0.76
CA GLY A 135 -9.72 -5.17 1.84
C GLY A 135 -10.02 -6.67 1.84
N VAL A 136 -9.16 -7.42 2.50
CA VAL A 136 -9.40 -8.86 2.68
C VAL A 136 -10.56 -9.15 3.62
#